data_6d40a28ef14b62ff036fbbca105ac545
#
_entry.id   6d40a28ef14b62ff036fbbca105ac545
#
_cell.length_a   1.000
_cell.length_b   1.000
_cell.length_c   1.000
_cell.angle_alpha   90.00
_cell.angle_beta   90.00
_cell.angle_gamma   90.00
#
_symmetry.space_group_name_H-M   'P 1'
#
loop_
_entity.id
_entity.type
_entity.pdbx_description
1 polymer ?
#
loop_
_entity_poly.entity_id
_entity_poly.type
_entity_poly.pdbx_seq_one_letter_code
_entity_poly.pdbx_strand_id
1 'polypeptide(L)'
;PQKNELLGLLEGKQLLGILAAFHSNWDRAFVGRLVAEWGVPLDRRISTLSVGERQKVAVLSSLGHHPDLLVLDEPVASLDPIARRQFLHELFAIAESTSRAVLFSSHIVSDLERAANRVWIVKDGRLHWQGELDALKESVVRWQIRARSPVPPDLGVPNALATRVEGHVAQATVAKWEPAA
;
A
#
# COMPACT_ATOMS: atom_id res chain seq x y z
N PRO A 1 -4.38 -5.26 -10.63
CA PRO A 1 -3.60 -5.16 -11.88
C PRO A 1 -2.99 -3.76 -11.97
N GLN A 2 -1.70 -3.67 -12.32
CA GLN A 2 -0.98 -2.38 -12.46
C GLN A 2 -1.56 -1.47 -13.56
N LYS A 3 -2.46 -1.97 -14.38
CA LYS A 3 -3.25 -1.19 -15.35
C LYS A 3 -4.69 -1.17 -14.88
N ASN A 4 -5.20 0.00 -14.52
CA ASN A 4 -6.61 0.20 -14.27
C ASN A 4 -7.38 0.09 -15.58
N GLU A 5 -7.79 -1.12 -15.92
CA GLU A 5 -8.64 -1.39 -17.10
C GLU A 5 -10.11 -1.02 -16.81
N LEU A 6 -10.30 0.25 -16.46
CA LEU A 6 -11.64 0.80 -16.43
C LEU A 6 -12.14 0.99 -17.88
N LEU A 7 -13.43 0.87 -18.08
CA LEU A 7 -14.05 1.09 -19.39
C LEU A 7 -13.81 2.52 -19.88
N GLY A 8 -12.74 2.76 -20.62
CA GLY A 8 -12.17 4.07 -20.92
C GLY A 8 -13.09 4.99 -21.72
N LEU A 9 -14.07 4.43 -22.45
CA LEU A 9 -15.05 5.19 -23.24
C LEU A 9 -16.17 5.81 -22.38
N LEU A 10 -16.39 5.28 -21.17
CA LEU A 10 -17.41 5.79 -20.25
C LEU A 10 -16.90 7.02 -19.51
N GLU A 11 -17.84 7.89 -19.13
CA GLU A 11 -17.62 8.89 -18.09
C GLU A 11 -17.63 8.23 -16.72
N GLY A 12 -16.93 8.82 -15.73
CA GLY A 12 -16.89 8.29 -14.37
C GLY A 12 -18.28 8.08 -13.77
N LYS A 13 -19.19 9.04 -13.97
CA LYS A 13 -20.58 8.92 -13.51
C LYS A 13 -21.35 7.76 -14.15
N GLN A 14 -21.09 7.46 -15.42
CA GLN A 14 -21.72 6.34 -16.11
C GLN A 14 -21.25 5.01 -15.55
N LEU A 15 -19.93 4.86 -15.31
CA LEU A 15 -19.40 3.67 -14.67
C LEU A 15 -20.00 3.45 -13.28
N LEU A 16 -19.98 4.46 -12.41
CA LEU A 16 -20.57 4.35 -11.08
C LEU A 16 -22.09 4.10 -11.11
N GLY A 17 -22.80 4.67 -12.11
CA GLY A 17 -24.22 4.41 -12.33
C GLY A 17 -24.52 2.97 -12.72
N ILE A 18 -23.69 2.37 -13.58
CA ILE A 18 -23.79 0.96 -13.98
C ILE A 18 -23.56 0.07 -12.74
N LEU A 19 -22.50 0.31 -11.97
CA LEU A 19 -22.20 -0.46 -10.77
C LEU A 19 -23.32 -0.35 -9.73
N ALA A 20 -23.89 0.84 -9.57
CA ALA A 20 -25.05 1.05 -8.71
C ALA A 20 -26.30 0.27 -9.13
N ALA A 21 -26.43 -0.10 -10.39
CA ALA A 21 -27.52 -0.92 -10.87
C ALA A 21 -27.30 -2.43 -10.60
N PHE A 22 -26.04 -2.86 -10.48
CA PHE A 22 -25.69 -4.26 -10.18
C PHE A 22 -25.66 -4.58 -8.68
N HIS A 23 -25.51 -3.57 -7.82
CA HIS A 23 -25.39 -3.77 -6.37
C HIS A 23 -26.60 -3.21 -5.63
N SER A 24 -27.41 -4.07 -5.04
CA SER A 24 -28.62 -3.67 -4.28
C SER A 24 -28.31 -2.81 -3.04
N ASN A 25 -27.10 -2.94 -2.50
CA ASN A 25 -26.61 -2.20 -1.32
C ASN A 25 -25.72 -1.00 -1.68
N TRP A 26 -25.79 -0.51 -2.93
CA TRP A 26 -25.00 0.63 -3.37
C TRP A 26 -25.40 1.93 -2.66
N ASP A 27 -24.45 2.52 -1.91
CA ASP A 27 -24.65 3.77 -1.18
C ASP A 27 -24.24 4.99 -2.03
N ARG A 28 -25.25 5.59 -2.69
CA ARG A 28 -25.03 6.78 -3.52
C ARG A 28 -24.58 8.00 -2.72
N ALA A 29 -25.07 8.15 -1.48
CA ALA A 29 -24.73 9.28 -0.62
C ALA A 29 -23.28 9.20 -0.16
N PHE A 30 -22.82 8.01 0.24
CA PHE A 30 -21.44 7.74 0.61
C PHE A 30 -20.49 7.99 -0.56
N VAL A 31 -20.76 7.41 -1.73
CA VAL A 31 -19.94 7.62 -2.94
C VAL A 31 -19.91 9.08 -3.32
N GLY A 32 -21.05 9.79 -3.29
CA GLY A 32 -21.13 11.22 -3.61
C GLY A 32 -20.26 12.09 -2.70
N ARG A 33 -20.21 11.80 -1.40
CA ARG A 33 -19.31 12.49 -0.46
C ARG A 33 -17.83 12.25 -0.84
N LEU A 34 -17.43 11.00 -1.06
CA LEU A 34 -16.06 10.69 -1.45
C LEU A 34 -15.66 11.33 -2.77
N VAL A 35 -16.56 11.40 -3.75
CA VAL A 35 -16.33 12.09 -5.01
C VAL A 35 -16.01 13.57 -4.79
N ALA A 36 -16.76 14.24 -3.92
CA ALA A 36 -16.54 15.63 -3.57
C ALA A 36 -15.24 15.83 -2.79
N GLU A 37 -14.97 15.02 -1.77
CA GLU A 37 -13.77 15.08 -0.93
C GLU A 37 -12.49 14.80 -1.74
N TRP A 38 -12.54 13.83 -2.65
CA TRP A 38 -11.39 13.45 -3.47
C TRP A 38 -11.22 14.30 -4.73
N GLY A 39 -12.17 15.18 -5.02
CA GLY A 39 -12.15 16.05 -6.19
C GLY A 39 -12.16 15.27 -7.52
N VAL A 40 -12.93 14.19 -7.61
CA VAL A 40 -12.92 13.32 -8.80
C VAL A 40 -13.82 13.90 -9.90
N PRO A 41 -13.29 14.20 -11.10
CA PRO A 41 -14.07 14.78 -12.20
C PRO A 41 -14.88 13.71 -12.93
N LEU A 42 -16.06 13.35 -12.39
CA LEU A 42 -16.90 12.27 -12.93
C LEU A 42 -17.53 12.55 -14.30
N ASP A 43 -17.59 13.82 -14.74
CA ASP A 43 -18.15 14.22 -16.05
C ASP A 43 -17.18 14.06 -17.22
N ARG A 44 -15.95 13.58 -16.94
CA ARG A 44 -14.93 13.34 -17.96
C ARG A 44 -14.88 11.86 -18.30
N ARG A 45 -14.50 11.55 -19.54
CA ARG A 45 -14.23 10.17 -19.98
C ARG A 45 -13.03 9.60 -19.18
N ILE A 46 -13.14 8.36 -18.72
CA ILE A 46 -12.11 7.68 -17.93
C ILE A 46 -10.76 7.67 -18.66
N SER A 47 -10.76 7.51 -19.99
CA SER A 47 -9.53 7.56 -20.80
C SER A 47 -8.81 8.91 -20.74
N THR A 48 -9.51 10.02 -20.45
CA THR A 48 -8.94 11.37 -20.39
C THR A 48 -8.51 11.79 -18.97
N LEU A 49 -8.80 10.97 -17.98
CA LEU A 49 -8.40 11.21 -16.60
C LEU A 49 -6.89 10.97 -16.42
N SER A 50 -6.28 11.71 -15.50
CA SER A 50 -4.92 11.40 -15.02
C SER A 50 -4.88 10.01 -14.37
N VAL A 51 -3.69 9.47 -14.19
CA VAL A 51 -3.52 8.16 -13.55
C VAL A 51 -4.10 8.16 -12.14
N GLY A 52 -3.87 9.23 -11.36
CA GLY A 52 -4.40 9.38 -10.01
C GLY A 52 -5.93 9.48 -9.96
N GLU A 53 -6.52 10.26 -10.89
CA GLU A 53 -7.99 10.37 -11.00
C GLU A 53 -8.62 9.01 -11.36
N ARG A 54 -8.03 8.26 -12.29
CA ARG A 54 -8.48 6.89 -12.62
C ARG A 54 -8.39 5.96 -11.41
N GLN A 55 -7.31 6.05 -10.64
CA GLN A 55 -7.14 5.27 -9.42
C GLN A 55 -8.24 5.56 -8.41
N LYS A 56 -8.55 6.83 -8.18
CA LYS A 56 -9.65 7.25 -7.31
C LYS A 56 -11.00 6.70 -7.79
N VAL A 57 -11.29 6.76 -9.08
CA VAL A 57 -12.52 6.18 -9.68
C VAL A 57 -12.56 4.66 -9.44
N ALA A 58 -11.44 3.95 -9.61
CA ALA A 58 -11.38 2.51 -9.38
C ALA A 58 -11.68 2.13 -7.92
N VAL A 59 -11.13 2.88 -6.97
CA VAL A 59 -11.41 2.65 -5.54
C VAL A 59 -12.85 3.00 -5.18
N LEU A 60 -13.40 4.12 -5.68
CA LEU A 60 -14.82 4.46 -5.51
C LEU A 60 -15.75 3.35 -6.02
N SER A 61 -15.40 2.76 -7.18
CA SER A 61 -16.12 1.63 -7.76
C SER A 61 -16.16 0.40 -6.85
N SER A 62 -15.12 0.22 -6.05
CA SER A 62 -15.01 -0.91 -5.11
C SER A 62 -15.61 -0.61 -3.74
N LEU A 63 -15.80 0.66 -3.37
CA LEU A 63 -16.30 1.05 -2.05
C LEU A 63 -17.83 1.18 -1.99
N GLY A 64 -18.48 1.50 -3.11
CA GLY A 64 -19.88 1.91 -3.15
C GLY A 64 -20.89 0.88 -2.67
N HIS A 65 -20.54 -0.42 -2.72
CA HIS A 65 -21.38 -1.53 -2.25
C HIS A 65 -21.02 -2.01 -0.82
N HIS A 66 -20.21 -1.25 -0.11
CA HIS A 66 -19.83 -1.53 1.26
C HIS A 66 -19.22 -2.92 1.49
N PRO A 67 -18.10 -3.30 0.82
CA PRO A 67 -17.47 -4.60 1.02
C PRO A 67 -16.90 -4.75 2.43
N ASP A 68 -16.97 -5.93 3.03
CA ASP A 68 -16.33 -6.24 4.31
C ASP A 68 -14.79 -6.31 4.18
N LEU A 69 -14.31 -6.73 3.01
CA LEU A 69 -12.90 -6.79 2.66
C LEU A 69 -12.63 -6.04 1.35
N LEU A 70 -11.75 -5.07 1.40
CA LEU A 70 -11.24 -4.35 0.22
C LEU A 70 -9.83 -4.85 -0.10
N VAL A 71 -9.62 -5.35 -1.33
CA VAL A 71 -8.31 -5.81 -1.80
C VAL A 71 -7.81 -4.88 -2.90
N LEU A 72 -6.65 -4.26 -2.67
CA LEU A 72 -6.07 -3.26 -3.57
C LEU A 72 -4.63 -3.67 -3.94
N ASP A 73 -4.37 -3.76 -5.24
CA ASP A 73 -3.04 -4.04 -5.75
C ASP A 73 -2.34 -2.74 -6.16
N GLU A 74 -1.25 -2.40 -5.45
CA GLU A 74 -0.44 -1.18 -5.67
C GLU A 74 -1.29 0.10 -5.83
N PRO A 75 -2.23 0.40 -4.90
CA PRO A 75 -3.24 1.44 -5.10
C PRO A 75 -2.67 2.85 -5.20
N VAL A 76 -1.41 3.06 -4.84
CA VAL A 76 -0.77 4.38 -4.79
C VAL A 76 0.52 4.48 -5.62
N ALA A 77 0.88 3.44 -6.36
CA ALA A 77 2.15 3.38 -7.09
C ALA A 77 2.33 4.51 -8.10
N SER A 78 1.24 5.01 -8.67
CA SER A 78 1.25 6.05 -9.71
C SER A 78 0.94 7.46 -9.19
N LEU A 79 0.86 7.63 -7.87
CA LEU A 79 0.61 8.93 -7.24
C LEU A 79 1.92 9.60 -6.82
N ASP A 80 1.96 10.93 -6.89
CA ASP A 80 3.04 11.69 -6.28
C ASP A 80 3.02 11.53 -4.74
N PRO A 81 4.13 11.83 -4.03
CA PRO A 81 4.23 11.58 -2.59
C PRO A 81 3.19 12.30 -1.71
N ILE A 82 2.66 13.44 -2.16
CA ILE A 82 1.65 14.20 -1.42
C ILE A 82 0.28 13.55 -1.61
N ALA A 83 -0.12 13.34 -2.86
CA ALA A 83 -1.38 12.69 -3.22
C ALA A 83 -1.47 11.27 -2.65
N ARG A 84 -0.34 10.53 -2.63
CA ARG A 84 -0.24 9.19 -2.03
C ARG A 84 -0.58 9.19 -0.55
N ARG A 85 0.04 10.09 0.22
CA ARG A 85 -0.22 10.21 1.66
C ARG A 85 -1.66 10.55 1.97
N GLN A 86 -2.21 11.51 1.22
CA GLN A 86 -3.59 11.91 1.37
C GLN A 86 -4.55 10.75 1.05
N PHE A 87 -4.34 10.06 -0.07
CA PHE A 87 -5.16 8.94 -0.48
C PHE A 87 -5.16 7.79 0.54
N LEU A 88 -3.98 7.41 1.06
CA LEU A 88 -3.88 6.37 2.09
C LEU A 88 -4.58 6.80 3.38
N HIS A 89 -4.37 8.04 3.83
CA HIS A 89 -5.05 8.57 5.00
C HIS A 89 -6.58 8.48 4.88
N GLU A 90 -7.13 8.90 3.73
CA GLU A 90 -8.57 8.84 3.45
C GLU A 90 -9.08 7.39 3.39
N LEU A 91 -8.32 6.48 2.75
CA LEU A 91 -8.67 5.07 2.66
C LEU A 91 -8.74 4.40 4.05
N PHE A 92 -7.79 4.70 4.93
CA PHE A 92 -7.76 4.14 6.28
C PHE A 92 -8.83 4.75 7.18
N ALA A 93 -9.10 6.04 7.07
CA ALA A 93 -10.22 6.67 7.79
C ALA A 93 -11.57 5.99 7.46
N ILE A 94 -11.76 5.59 6.20
CA ILE A 94 -12.93 4.82 5.77
C ILE A 94 -12.91 3.42 6.41
N ALA A 95 -11.79 2.73 6.40
CA ALA A 95 -11.67 1.39 6.98
C ALA A 95 -11.97 1.40 8.48
N GLU A 96 -11.38 2.34 9.23
CA GLU A 96 -11.60 2.50 10.68
C GLU A 96 -13.05 2.85 11.01
N SER A 97 -13.62 3.82 10.30
CA SER A 97 -15.01 4.28 10.57
C SER A 97 -16.08 3.23 10.27
N THR A 98 -15.73 2.21 9.47
CA THR A 98 -16.68 1.19 9.01
C THR A 98 -16.36 -0.21 9.50
N SER A 99 -15.31 -0.39 10.32
CA SER A 99 -14.80 -1.70 10.80
C SER A 99 -14.53 -2.70 9.68
N ARG A 100 -14.04 -2.22 8.53
CA ARG A 100 -13.74 -3.02 7.35
C ARG A 100 -12.27 -3.40 7.30
N ALA A 101 -11.99 -4.55 6.72
CA ALA A 101 -10.63 -4.97 6.44
C ALA A 101 -10.16 -4.40 5.08
N VAL A 102 -8.96 -3.82 5.07
CA VAL A 102 -8.28 -3.39 3.84
C VAL A 102 -6.99 -4.17 3.70
N LEU A 103 -6.86 -4.91 2.62
CA LEU A 103 -5.64 -5.57 2.20
C LEU A 103 -5.08 -4.83 0.99
N PHE A 104 -3.85 -4.35 1.08
CA PHE A 104 -3.21 -3.71 -0.06
C PHE A 104 -1.77 -4.16 -0.24
N SER A 105 -1.32 -4.23 -1.49
CA SER A 105 0.08 -4.44 -1.82
C SER A 105 0.80 -3.10 -1.95
N SER A 106 2.07 -3.04 -1.54
CA SER A 106 2.96 -1.91 -1.81
C SER A 106 4.42 -2.37 -1.79
N HIS A 107 5.23 -1.82 -2.69
CA HIS A 107 6.69 -1.94 -2.63
C HIS A 107 7.34 -0.76 -1.89
N ILE A 108 6.55 0.15 -1.35
CA ILE A 108 7.02 1.36 -0.66
C ILE A 108 6.82 1.18 0.85
N VAL A 109 7.91 0.92 1.55
CA VAL A 109 7.90 0.63 2.99
C VAL A 109 7.29 1.76 3.82
N SER A 110 7.53 3.03 3.46
CA SER A 110 6.96 4.18 4.18
C SER A 110 5.43 4.26 4.13
N ASP A 111 4.81 3.65 3.13
CA ASP A 111 3.35 3.57 3.04
C ASP A 111 2.81 2.55 4.04
N LEU A 112 3.50 1.41 4.17
CA LEU A 112 3.18 0.35 5.13
C LEU A 112 3.35 0.84 6.57
N GLU A 113 4.45 1.52 6.87
CA GLU A 113 4.76 2.02 8.23
C GLU A 113 3.70 2.96 8.81
N ARG A 114 2.97 3.65 7.96
CA ARG A 114 1.97 4.63 8.38
C ARG A 114 0.56 4.07 8.49
N ALA A 115 0.33 2.95 7.85
CA ALA A 115 -1.00 2.54 7.47
C ALA A 115 -1.34 1.12 7.88
N ALA A 116 -0.35 0.21 7.94
CA ALA A 116 -0.60 -1.19 8.17
C ALA A 116 -0.46 -1.56 9.65
N ASN A 117 -1.42 -2.31 10.18
CA ASN A 117 -1.31 -2.95 11.49
C ASN A 117 -0.54 -4.27 11.33
N ARG A 118 -0.81 -5.01 10.25
CA ARG A 118 -0.22 -6.30 9.96
C ARG A 118 0.45 -6.30 8.61
N VAL A 119 1.54 -7.04 8.48
CA VAL A 119 2.35 -7.13 7.25
C VAL A 119 2.55 -8.58 6.87
N TRP A 120 2.48 -8.84 5.58
CA TRP A 120 2.89 -10.09 4.93
C TRP A 120 4.03 -9.79 3.97
N ILE A 121 5.17 -10.43 4.16
CA ILE A 121 6.30 -10.33 3.23
C ILE A 121 6.25 -11.54 2.32
N VAL A 122 6.01 -11.27 1.03
CA VAL A 122 5.95 -12.29 -0.01
C VAL A 122 7.15 -12.13 -0.94
N LYS A 123 7.84 -13.23 -1.22
CA LYS A 123 8.96 -13.29 -2.16
C LYS A 123 8.89 -14.57 -2.96
N ASP A 124 9.10 -14.50 -4.27
CA ASP A 124 9.08 -15.64 -5.19
C ASP A 124 7.80 -16.50 -5.06
N GLY A 125 6.64 -15.85 -4.83
CA GLY A 125 5.35 -16.50 -4.67
C GLY A 125 5.15 -17.22 -3.32
N ARG A 126 6.07 -17.06 -2.36
CA ARG A 126 6.01 -17.68 -1.03
C ARG A 126 5.90 -16.64 0.06
N LEU A 127 5.17 -16.96 1.11
CA LEU A 127 5.07 -16.15 2.31
C LEU A 127 6.34 -16.37 3.15
N HIS A 128 7.16 -15.33 3.28
CA HIS A 128 8.40 -15.35 4.08
C HIS A 128 8.18 -14.94 5.52
N TRP A 129 7.27 -14.01 5.76
CA TRP A 129 6.97 -13.52 7.11
C TRP A 129 5.55 -12.96 7.17
N GLN A 130 4.91 -13.08 8.34
CA GLN A 130 3.64 -12.43 8.63
C GLN A 130 3.54 -12.08 10.12
N GLY A 131 2.94 -10.95 10.43
CA GLY A 131 2.74 -10.54 11.81
C GLY A 131 2.33 -9.09 11.94
N GLU A 132 2.31 -8.61 13.19
CA GLU A 132 2.11 -7.20 13.52
C GLU A 132 3.30 -6.36 13.02
N LEU A 133 3.04 -5.18 12.47
CA LEU A 133 4.11 -4.31 11.96
C LEU A 133 5.10 -3.93 13.05
N ASP A 134 4.63 -3.65 14.26
CA ASP A 134 5.51 -3.28 15.37
C ASP A 134 6.41 -4.46 15.79
N ALA A 135 5.89 -5.68 15.81
CA ALA A 135 6.69 -6.87 16.04
C ALA A 135 7.79 -7.05 14.96
N LEU A 136 7.49 -6.72 13.69
CA LEU A 136 8.51 -6.73 12.64
C LEU A 136 9.59 -5.69 12.91
N LYS A 137 9.22 -4.46 13.26
CA LYS A 137 10.19 -3.38 13.58
C LYS A 137 11.09 -3.74 14.76
N GLU A 138 10.53 -4.36 15.78
CA GLU A 138 11.29 -4.82 16.95
C GLU A 138 12.20 -6.03 16.65
N SER A 139 11.84 -6.83 15.65
CA SER A 139 12.58 -8.02 15.24
C SER A 139 13.76 -7.72 14.31
N VAL A 140 13.83 -6.56 13.71
CA VAL A 140 14.91 -6.14 12.80
C VAL A 140 15.65 -4.97 13.41
N VAL A 141 16.96 -5.13 13.62
CA VAL A 141 17.82 -4.10 14.19
C VAL A 141 18.94 -3.75 13.21
N ARG A 142 19.31 -2.48 13.18
CA ARG A 142 20.47 -2.02 12.43
C ARG A 142 21.62 -1.73 13.41
N TRP A 143 22.71 -2.46 13.28
CA TRP A 143 23.94 -2.21 14.00
C TRP A 143 24.85 -1.32 13.17
N GLN A 144 25.43 -0.31 13.80
CA GLN A 144 26.53 0.46 13.26
C GLN A 144 27.79 0.18 14.09
N ILE A 145 28.77 -0.41 13.44
CA ILE A 145 30.03 -0.80 14.06
C ILE A 145 31.10 0.18 13.58
N ARG A 146 31.81 0.80 14.49
CA ARG A 146 33.00 1.62 14.18
C ARG A 146 34.23 0.94 14.75
N ALA A 147 35.22 0.66 13.90
CA ALA A 147 36.46 0.02 14.26
C ALA A 147 37.65 1.00 14.22
N ARG A 148 38.70 0.71 14.96
CA ARG A 148 39.95 1.48 14.91
C ARG A 148 40.78 1.17 13.67
N SER A 149 40.60 -0.02 13.09
CA SER A 149 41.23 -0.51 11.86
C SER A 149 40.16 -0.77 10.78
N PRO A 150 40.55 -0.86 9.50
CA PRO A 150 39.59 -1.18 8.44
C PRO A 150 38.83 -2.48 8.74
N VAL A 151 37.52 -2.42 8.55
CA VAL A 151 36.63 -3.56 8.79
C VAL A 151 36.73 -4.53 7.59
N PRO A 152 36.90 -5.85 7.82
CA PRO A 152 36.91 -6.81 6.71
C PRO A 152 35.59 -6.80 5.95
N PRO A 153 35.59 -7.04 4.63
CA PRO A 153 34.36 -7.06 3.82
C PRO A 153 33.34 -8.10 4.29
N ASP A 154 33.83 -9.24 4.80
CA ASP A 154 32.99 -10.27 5.39
C ASP A 154 33.06 -10.16 6.93
N LEU A 155 32.04 -9.58 7.50
CA LEU A 155 31.95 -9.36 8.93
C LEU A 155 31.41 -10.58 9.68
N GLY A 156 30.88 -11.60 8.99
CA GLY A 156 30.35 -12.82 9.58
C GLY A 156 29.26 -12.56 10.63
N VAL A 157 28.43 -11.52 10.47
CA VAL A 157 27.38 -11.19 11.44
C VAL A 157 26.26 -12.22 11.38
N PRO A 158 26.00 -12.97 12.47
CA PRO A 158 24.91 -13.95 12.49
C PRO A 158 23.55 -13.31 12.17
N ASN A 159 22.73 -13.99 11.38
CA ASN A 159 21.39 -13.55 10.96
C ASN A 159 21.35 -12.18 10.26
N ALA A 160 22.46 -11.77 9.62
CA ALA A 160 22.48 -10.54 8.87
C ALA A 160 21.65 -10.67 7.58
N LEU A 161 20.64 -9.81 7.44
CA LEU A 161 19.85 -9.65 6.20
C LEU A 161 20.63 -8.85 5.16
N ALA A 162 21.45 -7.91 5.61
CA ALA A 162 22.31 -7.09 4.78
C ALA A 162 23.50 -6.58 5.59
N THR A 163 24.69 -6.52 4.96
CA THR A 163 25.90 -5.93 5.53
C THR A 163 26.50 -4.95 4.52
N ARG A 164 26.89 -3.78 4.97
CA ARG A 164 27.61 -2.78 4.20
C ARG A 164 28.86 -2.34 4.97
N VAL A 165 30.01 -2.41 4.32
CA VAL A 165 31.30 -2.04 4.92
C VAL A 165 31.90 -0.89 4.13
N GLU A 166 32.28 0.18 4.83
CA GLU A 166 32.94 1.36 4.26
C GLU A 166 34.12 1.75 5.16
N GLY A 167 35.30 1.29 4.82
CA GLY A 167 36.54 1.59 5.54
C GLY A 167 36.49 1.14 7.02
N HIS A 168 36.37 2.08 7.94
CA HIS A 168 36.33 1.82 9.38
C HIS A 168 34.90 1.70 9.96
N VAL A 169 33.89 1.73 9.08
CA VAL A 169 32.48 1.66 9.48
C VAL A 169 31.81 0.48 8.80
N ALA A 170 31.07 -0.30 9.55
CA ALA A 170 30.18 -1.30 9.02
C ALA A 170 28.74 -1.07 9.51
N GLN A 171 27.79 -1.35 8.66
CA GLN A 171 26.38 -1.40 9.00
C GLN A 171 25.86 -2.80 8.74
N ALA A 172 25.22 -3.40 9.72
CA ALA A 172 24.56 -4.69 9.57
C ALA A 172 23.07 -4.56 9.94
N THR A 173 22.20 -5.00 9.07
CA THR A 173 20.78 -5.18 9.37
C THR A 173 20.58 -6.63 9.78
N VAL A 174 20.15 -6.86 11.01
CA VAL A 174 20.08 -8.19 11.63
C VAL A 174 18.64 -8.50 11.98
N ALA A 175 18.17 -9.69 11.58
CA ALA A 175 16.89 -10.21 12.03
C ALA A 175 17.06 -11.03 13.30
N LYS A 176 16.13 -10.87 14.26
CA LYS A 176 16.05 -11.71 15.47
C LYS A 176 15.26 -13.01 15.22
N TRP A 177 14.71 -13.20 14.02
CA TRP A 177 13.99 -14.38 13.60
C TRP A 177 14.75 -15.14 12.51
N GLU A 178 14.57 -16.44 12.45
CA GLU A 178 15.09 -17.24 11.36
C GLU A 178 14.12 -17.16 10.17
N PRO A 179 14.60 -16.83 8.96
CA PRO A 179 13.76 -16.91 7.76
C PRO A 179 13.22 -18.33 7.61
N ALA A 180 11.96 -18.47 7.26
CA ALA A 180 11.40 -19.78 6.91
C ALA A 180 12.18 -20.38 5.73
N ALA A 181 12.60 -21.63 5.87
CA ALA A 181 13.35 -22.37 4.88
C ALA A 181 12.56 -22.67 3.59
#